data_9ffe041b179e52608094d7b3a87c03ae
#
_entry.id   9ffe041b179e52608094d7b3a87c03ae
#
_cell.length_a   1.000
_cell.length_b   1.000
_cell.length_c   1.000
_cell.angle_alpha   90.00
_cell.angle_beta   90.00
_cell.angle_gamma   90.00
#
_symmetry.space_group_name_H-M   'P 1'
#
loop_
_entity.id
_entity.type
_entity.pdbx_description
1 polymer ?
#
loop_
_entity_poly.entity_id
_entity_poly.type
_entity_poly.pdbx_seq_one_letter_code
_entity_poly.pdbx_strand_id
1 'polypeptide(L)'
;PVTKVETKKITEEPPAVKAEPEKKINSDIVTNNLPKPEIIEKKSPAPKYEKRNSDLIKTIEIDNASFTVKLYDNGEIDGDSISLFFNGKLLLSHKRLSNKPIELKLDVDSDMVINELIMYAENLGTIPPNTALMVVNDGDNRYEVRISSDLQKSGVIRFIHKPKK
;
A
#
# COMPACT_ATOMS: atom_id res chain seq x y z
N PRO A 1 -26.09 -54.25 17.42
CA PRO A 1 -26.16 -53.81 18.82
C PRO A 1 -25.70 -52.39 18.98
N VAL A 2 -26.57 -51.71 19.61
CA VAL A 2 -26.56 -50.34 20.06
C VAL A 2 -25.63 -50.23 21.27
N THR A 3 -24.85 -49.18 21.38
CA THR A 3 -24.61 -48.58 22.70
C THR A 3 -24.30 -47.10 22.56
N LYS A 4 -25.20 -46.34 23.06
CA LYS A 4 -25.28 -44.96 23.40
C LYS A 4 -24.53 -44.73 24.74
N VAL A 5 -23.69 -43.71 24.85
CA VAL A 5 -23.34 -43.16 26.16
C VAL A 5 -23.33 -41.62 26.09
N GLU A 6 -24.09 -41.08 27.01
CA GLU A 6 -24.46 -39.71 27.29
C GLU A 6 -23.33 -38.85 27.92
N THR A 7 -23.40 -37.61 27.60
CA THR A 7 -23.34 -36.38 28.47
C THR A 7 -22.50 -36.38 29.75
N LYS A 8 -21.62 -35.37 29.87
CA LYS A 8 -21.60 -34.53 31.08
C LYS A 8 -21.05 -33.10 30.80
N LYS A 9 -21.96 -32.20 31.03
CA LYS A 9 -21.84 -30.77 31.20
C LYS A 9 -21.31 -30.49 32.60
N ILE A 10 -20.25 -29.70 32.70
CA ILE A 10 -19.89 -29.06 33.99
C ILE A 10 -19.66 -27.59 33.74
N THR A 11 -20.57 -26.84 34.31
CA THR A 11 -20.59 -25.40 34.53
C THR A 11 -19.91 -25.18 35.88
N GLU A 12 -18.96 -24.24 35.96
CA GLU A 12 -18.68 -23.52 37.20
C GLU A 12 -18.11 -22.12 36.87
N GLU A 13 -18.84 -21.15 37.34
CA GLU A 13 -18.55 -19.73 37.43
C GLU A 13 -18.12 -19.39 38.88
N PRO A 14 -17.74 -18.16 39.23
CA PRO A 14 -16.49 -17.73 39.84
C PRO A 14 -16.63 -17.42 41.36
N PRO A 15 -15.65 -16.81 41.96
CA PRO A 15 -16.01 -15.73 42.88
C PRO A 15 -15.19 -14.45 42.75
N ALA A 16 -15.89 -13.36 42.82
CA ALA A 16 -15.46 -12.00 43.05
C ALA A 16 -14.93 -11.82 44.50
N VAL A 17 -13.91 -11.00 44.67
CA VAL A 17 -13.60 -10.38 45.94
C VAL A 17 -13.30 -8.90 45.76
N LYS A 18 -13.93 -8.16 46.66
CA LYS A 18 -14.12 -6.71 46.83
C LYS A 18 -12.87 -5.98 47.37
N ALA A 19 -12.76 -4.72 46.91
CA ALA A 19 -12.68 -3.43 47.63
C ALA A 19 -11.50 -3.07 48.53
N GLU A 20 -10.78 -2.01 48.12
CA GLU A 20 -10.49 -0.69 48.74
C GLU A 20 -9.97 -0.62 50.20
N PRO A 21 -9.35 0.49 50.74
CA PRO A 21 -9.13 1.84 50.19
C PRO A 21 -7.74 2.51 50.47
N GLU A 22 -7.54 3.63 49.73
CA GLU A 22 -6.85 4.90 50.07
C GLU A 22 -5.60 4.96 50.95
N LYS A 23 -4.57 5.65 50.41
CA LYS A 23 -3.84 6.70 51.15
C LYS A 23 -3.21 7.72 50.19
N LYS A 24 -3.68 8.97 50.37
CA LYS A 24 -3.07 10.20 49.84
C LYS A 24 -1.72 10.43 50.48
N ILE A 25 -0.75 10.81 49.70
CA ILE A 25 0.38 11.63 50.15
C ILE A 25 0.65 12.69 49.06
N ASN A 26 0.37 13.94 49.41
CA ASN A 26 0.86 15.13 48.74
C ASN A 26 2.37 15.25 48.93
N SER A 27 3.09 15.59 47.91
CA SER A 27 4.24 16.48 48.02
C SER A 27 4.52 17.13 46.66
N ASP A 28 4.38 18.42 46.63
CA ASP A 28 4.81 19.35 45.59
C ASP A 28 6.30 19.21 45.32
N ILE A 29 6.70 19.08 44.06
CA ILE A 29 8.01 19.53 43.58
C ILE A 29 7.92 19.90 42.10
N VAL A 30 7.98 21.21 41.87
CA VAL A 30 8.69 21.97 40.81
C VAL A 30 8.68 21.47 39.37
N THR A 31 7.96 22.23 38.58
CA THR A 31 8.04 22.40 37.13
C THR A 31 9.47 22.43 36.59
N ASN A 32 9.77 21.52 35.69
CA ASN A 32 10.77 21.72 34.66
C ASN A 32 10.10 21.49 33.30
N ASN A 33 9.74 22.61 32.66
CA ASN A 33 9.34 22.66 31.25
C ASN A 33 10.55 22.36 30.39
N LEU A 34 10.71 21.11 30.00
CA LEU A 34 11.48 20.72 28.82
C LEU A 34 10.48 20.48 27.70
N PRO A 35 10.67 21.09 26.52
CA PRO A 35 9.79 20.80 25.38
C PRO A 35 9.94 19.34 25.01
N LYS A 36 8.82 18.60 25.15
CA LYS A 36 8.67 17.25 24.66
C LYS A 36 8.91 17.29 23.14
N PRO A 37 9.84 16.49 22.60
CA PRO A 37 9.96 16.40 21.15
C PRO A 37 8.63 15.93 20.58
N GLU A 38 8.01 16.77 19.76
CA GLU A 38 6.89 16.34 18.91
C GLU A 38 7.40 15.22 18.02
N ILE A 39 7.03 14.00 18.34
CA ILE A 39 7.11 12.89 17.40
C ILE A 39 6.13 13.27 16.32
N ILE A 40 6.64 13.75 15.19
CA ILE A 40 5.86 13.88 13.96
C ILE A 40 5.48 12.44 13.61
N GLU A 41 4.30 12.02 14.04
CA GLU A 41 3.68 10.81 13.54
C GLU A 41 3.59 10.99 12.02
N LYS A 42 4.47 10.28 11.29
CA LYS A 42 4.26 10.04 9.87
C LYS A 42 2.87 9.43 9.78
N LYS A 43 1.87 10.22 9.39
CA LYS A 43 0.52 9.73 9.07
C LYS A 43 0.71 8.58 8.09
N SER A 44 0.56 7.36 8.59
CA SER A 44 0.40 6.20 7.74
C SER A 44 -0.69 6.48 6.73
N PRO A 45 -0.54 6.10 5.46
CA PRO A 45 -1.58 6.28 4.48
C PRO A 45 -2.89 5.73 5.03
N ALA A 46 -3.97 6.48 4.80
CA ALA A 46 -5.28 6.22 5.34
C ALA A 46 -5.63 4.71 5.33
N PRO A 47 -6.33 4.19 6.34
CA PRO A 47 -6.59 2.74 6.55
C PRO A 47 -7.45 2.07 5.46
N LYS A 48 -7.59 2.69 4.30
CA LYS A 48 -8.41 2.25 3.18
C LYS A 48 -7.74 1.19 2.29
N TYR A 49 -6.41 1.08 2.33
CA TYR A 49 -5.68 0.16 1.47
C TYR A 49 -5.10 -0.97 2.30
N GLU A 50 -5.61 -2.17 2.08
CA GLU A 50 -5.05 -3.37 2.69
C GLU A 50 -3.65 -3.65 2.14
N LYS A 51 -2.76 -4.11 3.01
CA LYS A 51 -1.43 -4.53 2.58
C LYS A 51 -1.56 -5.82 1.76
N ARG A 52 -1.23 -5.73 0.48
CA ARG A 52 -1.17 -6.89 -0.44
C ARG A 52 0.26 -7.33 -0.67
N ASN A 53 0.41 -8.56 -1.14
CA ASN A 53 1.70 -9.04 -1.60
C ASN A 53 2.16 -8.21 -2.81
N SER A 54 3.45 -7.91 -2.85
CA SER A 54 4.06 -7.19 -3.97
C SER A 54 4.58 -8.19 -4.99
N ASP A 55 4.15 -8.06 -6.24
CA ASP A 55 4.64 -8.84 -7.37
C ASP A 55 5.52 -7.94 -8.23
N LEU A 56 6.84 -8.13 -8.16
CA LEU A 56 7.79 -7.35 -8.94
C LEU A 56 7.77 -7.81 -10.40
N ILE A 57 7.18 -6.99 -11.26
CA ILE A 57 7.02 -7.27 -12.69
C ILE A 57 8.30 -6.94 -13.45
N LYS A 58 8.91 -5.77 -13.19
CA LYS A 58 10.10 -5.31 -13.90
C LYS A 58 10.89 -4.28 -13.11
N THR A 59 12.19 -4.27 -13.34
CA THR A 59 13.09 -3.16 -12.96
C THR A 59 13.50 -2.41 -14.22
N ILE A 60 13.40 -1.09 -14.22
CA ILE A 60 13.76 -0.20 -15.31
C ILE A 60 14.86 0.73 -14.83
N GLU A 61 15.95 0.81 -15.59
CA GLU A 61 16.99 1.81 -15.39
C GLU A 61 16.59 3.06 -16.17
N ILE A 62 16.61 4.21 -15.51
CA ILE A 62 16.23 5.51 -16.07
C ILE A 62 17.42 6.47 -15.99
N ASP A 63 17.57 7.28 -17.02
CA ASP A 63 18.68 8.23 -17.15
C ASP A 63 18.36 9.58 -16.50
N ASN A 64 17.08 9.99 -16.54
CA ASN A 64 16.65 11.30 -16.07
C ASN A 64 16.02 11.21 -14.68
N ALA A 65 16.20 12.27 -13.89
CA ALA A 65 15.55 12.38 -12.59
C ALA A 65 14.02 12.55 -12.69
N SER A 66 13.53 12.97 -13.84
CA SER A 66 12.10 13.15 -14.11
C SER A 66 11.70 12.41 -15.37
N PHE A 67 10.62 11.64 -15.32
CA PHE A 67 10.13 10.81 -16.42
C PHE A 67 8.60 10.78 -16.44
N THR A 68 8.03 10.33 -17.55
CA THR A 68 6.57 10.25 -17.72
C THR A 68 6.12 8.80 -17.78
N VAL A 69 5.04 8.49 -17.09
CA VAL A 69 4.37 7.20 -17.13
C VAL A 69 2.97 7.37 -17.69
N LYS A 70 2.61 6.52 -18.66
CA LYS A 70 1.27 6.45 -19.24
C LYS A 70 0.72 5.05 -19.02
N LEU A 71 -0.49 4.94 -18.47
CA LEU A 71 -1.17 3.68 -18.29
C LEU A 71 -2.40 3.61 -19.17
N TYR A 72 -2.54 2.50 -19.86
CA TYR A 72 -3.67 2.16 -20.70
C TYR A 72 -4.28 0.85 -20.24
N ASP A 73 -5.54 0.63 -20.53
CA ASP A 73 -6.09 -0.72 -20.47
C ASP A 73 -5.34 -1.64 -21.45
N ASN A 74 -5.01 -2.86 -21.02
CA ASN A 74 -4.20 -3.79 -21.81
C ASN A 74 -5.05 -4.90 -22.42
N GLY A 75 -6.20 -4.59 -22.91
CA GLY A 75 -7.08 -5.58 -23.52
C GLY A 75 -8.43 -5.02 -23.90
N GLU A 76 -9.46 -5.80 -23.65
CA GLU A 76 -10.83 -5.31 -23.73
C GLU A 76 -11.13 -4.42 -22.52
N ILE A 77 -11.74 -3.27 -22.77
CA ILE A 77 -12.12 -2.35 -21.71
C ILE A 77 -13.25 -2.98 -20.91
N ASP A 78 -12.90 -3.63 -19.81
CA ASP A 78 -13.80 -4.46 -19.02
C ASP A 78 -14.21 -3.84 -17.67
N GLY A 79 -13.75 -2.62 -17.42
CA GLY A 79 -14.10 -1.86 -16.23
C GLY A 79 -13.07 -1.89 -15.11
N ASP A 80 -11.85 -2.28 -15.42
CA ASP A 80 -10.71 -2.25 -14.51
C ASP A 80 -10.52 -0.86 -13.88
N SER A 81 -10.39 -0.83 -12.57
CA SER A 81 -10.08 0.39 -11.81
C SER A 81 -8.89 0.14 -10.88
N ILE A 82 -8.01 1.13 -10.83
CA ILE A 82 -6.75 1.05 -10.11
C ILE A 82 -6.52 2.25 -9.19
N SER A 83 -5.67 2.04 -8.20
CA SER A 83 -4.96 3.10 -7.48
C SER A 83 -3.47 2.93 -7.70
N LEU A 84 -2.74 4.05 -7.76
CA LEU A 84 -1.30 4.06 -7.95
C LEU A 84 -0.60 4.71 -6.78
N PHE A 85 0.49 4.06 -6.35
CA PHE A 85 1.39 4.58 -5.33
C PHE A 85 2.79 4.70 -5.92
N PHE A 86 3.49 5.76 -5.56
CA PHE A 86 4.90 5.93 -5.88
C PHE A 86 5.68 6.25 -4.61
N ASN A 87 6.67 5.43 -4.30
CA ASN A 87 7.46 5.50 -3.07
C ASN A 87 6.56 5.56 -1.80
N GLY A 88 5.49 4.75 -1.79
CA GLY A 88 4.52 4.71 -0.70
C GLY A 88 3.52 5.87 -0.66
N LYS A 89 3.63 6.86 -1.56
CA LYS A 89 2.68 7.97 -1.67
C LYS A 89 1.59 7.66 -2.67
N LEU A 90 0.32 7.83 -2.28
CA LEU A 90 -0.81 7.71 -3.20
C LEU A 90 -0.77 8.83 -4.24
N LEU A 91 -0.70 8.46 -5.52
CA LEU A 91 -0.73 9.39 -6.66
C LEU A 91 -2.14 9.60 -7.17
N LEU A 92 -2.88 8.51 -7.33
CA LEU A 92 -4.27 8.53 -7.78
C LEU A 92 -5.04 7.35 -7.18
N SER A 93 -6.34 7.51 -7.07
CA SER A 93 -7.24 6.55 -6.43
C SER A 93 -8.46 6.30 -7.33
N HIS A 94 -8.87 5.03 -7.43
CA HIS A 94 -10.09 4.59 -8.13
C HIS A 94 -10.19 5.12 -9.57
N LYS A 95 -9.08 5.12 -10.29
CA LYS A 95 -9.07 5.50 -11.71
C LYS A 95 -9.36 4.31 -12.60
N ARG A 96 -10.39 4.46 -13.44
CA ARG A 96 -10.72 3.48 -14.45
C ARG A 96 -9.71 3.50 -15.58
N LEU A 97 -9.22 2.32 -15.95
CA LEU A 97 -8.40 2.12 -17.14
C LEU A 97 -9.27 2.25 -18.41
N SER A 98 -8.65 2.68 -19.48
CA SER A 98 -9.29 2.81 -20.80
C SER A 98 -8.24 2.86 -21.91
N ASN A 99 -8.70 3.02 -23.15
CA ASN A 99 -7.82 3.28 -24.30
C ASN A 99 -7.19 4.70 -24.26
N LYS A 100 -7.69 5.60 -23.40
CA LYS A 100 -7.05 6.89 -23.14
C LYS A 100 -6.06 6.77 -22.00
N PRO A 101 -4.82 7.28 -22.14
CA PRO A 101 -3.82 7.13 -21.11
C PRO A 101 -4.16 7.90 -19.83
N ILE A 102 -3.86 7.29 -18.70
CA ILE A 102 -3.61 8.01 -17.45
C ILE A 102 -2.15 8.43 -17.50
N GLU A 103 -1.89 9.72 -17.61
CA GLU A 103 -0.54 10.26 -17.72
C GLU A 103 -0.08 10.88 -16.40
N LEU A 104 1.13 10.50 -15.96
CA LEU A 104 1.75 10.97 -14.73
C LEU A 104 3.18 11.37 -15.02
N LYS A 105 3.62 12.51 -14.50
CA LYS A 105 5.02 12.90 -14.41
C LYS A 105 5.54 12.51 -13.05
N LEU A 106 6.60 11.74 -13.00
CA LEU A 106 7.23 11.24 -11.79
C LEU A 106 8.65 11.77 -11.67
N ASP A 107 9.04 12.11 -10.46
CA ASP A 107 10.39 12.50 -10.12
C ASP A 107 10.99 11.44 -9.17
N VAL A 108 12.19 10.97 -9.47
CA VAL A 108 12.89 10.04 -8.58
C VAL A 108 13.20 10.74 -7.26
N ASP A 109 13.06 9.98 -6.19
CA ASP A 109 13.62 10.37 -4.90
C ASP A 109 15.11 10.04 -4.91
N SER A 110 15.95 11.08 -4.92
CA SER A 110 17.42 10.94 -4.97
C SER A 110 18.02 10.30 -3.72
N ASP A 111 17.28 10.32 -2.62
CA ASP A 111 17.69 9.67 -1.37
C ASP A 111 17.41 8.18 -1.37
N MET A 112 16.66 7.70 -2.38
CA MET A 112 16.31 6.29 -2.56
C MET A 112 17.08 5.67 -3.72
N VAL A 113 17.73 4.54 -3.47
CA VAL A 113 18.39 3.74 -4.53
C VAL A 113 17.35 3.14 -5.49
N ILE A 114 16.20 2.77 -4.95
CA ILE A 114 15.11 2.14 -5.67
C ILE A 114 13.85 2.98 -5.46
N ASN A 115 13.23 3.38 -6.57
CA ASN A 115 11.92 4.01 -6.58
C ASN A 115 10.88 3.00 -7.06
N GLU A 116 9.74 2.89 -6.40
CA GLU A 116 8.73 1.88 -6.71
C GLU A 116 7.40 2.50 -7.09
N LEU A 117 6.87 2.09 -8.25
CA LEU A 117 5.48 2.33 -8.64
C LEU A 117 4.68 1.06 -8.39
N ILE A 118 3.62 1.18 -7.61
CA ILE A 118 2.73 0.08 -7.25
C ILE A 118 1.37 0.32 -7.87
N MET A 119 0.90 -0.66 -8.66
CA MET A 119 -0.45 -0.70 -9.17
C MET A 119 -1.32 -1.58 -8.27
N TYR A 120 -2.32 -0.99 -7.65
CA TYR A 120 -3.27 -1.63 -6.76
C TYR A 120 -4.61 -1.78 -7.50
N ALA A 121 -5.09 -3.01 -7.67
CA ALA A 121 -6.39 -3.26 -8.28
C ALA A 121 -7.51 -2.91 -7.30
N GLU A 122 -8.40 -2.01 -7.69
CA GLU A 122 -9.59 -1.67 -6.89
C GLU A 122 -10.75 -2.65 -7.16
N ASN A 123 -10.79 -3.19 -8.36
CA ASN A 123 -11.68 -4.25 -8.80
C ASN A 123 -10.94 -5.15 -9.82
N LEU A 124 -11.60 -6.16 -10.33
CA LEU A 124 -11.03 -7.08 -11.33
C LEU A 124 -11.72 -6.98 -12.69
N GLY A 125 -12.51 -5.92 -12.91
CA GLY A 125 -13.31 -5.82 -14.12
C GLY A 125 -14.22 -7.04 -14.33
N THR A 126 -14.50 -7.37 -15.57
CA THR A 126 -15.21 -8.60 -15.95
C THR A 126 -14.27 -9.73 -16.33
N ILE A 127 -13.01 -9.44 -16.59
CA ILE A 127 -11.98 -10.41 -17.05
C ILE A 127 -10.73 -10.30 -16.15
N PRO A 128 -10.69 -11.01 -15.01
CA PRO A 128 -9.50 -10.96 -14.14
C PRO A 128 -8.28 -11.64 -14.77
N PRO A 129 -7.05 -11.22 -14.36
CA PRO A 129 -6.73 -10.14 -13.41
C PRO A 129 -6.83 -8.74 -14.04
N ASN A 130 -6.80 -7.68 -13.21
CA ASN A 130 -6.68 -6.31 -13.66
C ASN A 130 -5.32 -6.10 -14.36
N THR A 131 -5.32 -5.67 -15.60
CA THR A 131 -4.12 -5.53 -16.41
C THR A 131 -4.00 -4.16 -17.06
N ALA A 132 -2.78 -3.63 -17.10
CA ALA A 132 -2.48 -2.37 -17.76
C ALA A 132 -1.24 -2.50 -18.65
N LEU A 133 -1.24 -1.76 -19.76
CA LEU A 133 -0.03 -1.45 -20.49
C LEU A 133 0.55 -0.16 -19.94
N MET A 134 1.72 -0.24 -19.35
CA MET A 134 2.46 0.91 -18.88
C MET A 134 3.54 1.29 -19.90
N VAL A 135 3.54 2.55 -20.29
CA VAL A 135 4.56 3.15 -21.16
C VAL A 135 5.34 4.16 -20.33
N VAL A 136 6.63 3.97 -20.21
CA VAL A 136 7.55 4.88 -19.53
C VAL A 136 8.36 5.63 -20.59
N ASN A 137 8.35 6.95 -20.53
CA ASN A 137 9.19 7.81 -21.37
C ASN A 137 10.20 8.53 -20.48
N ASP A 138 11.46 8.27 -20.74
CA ASP A 138 12.62 8.81 -20.04
C ASP A 138 13.57 9.48 -21.06
N GLY A 139 13.29 10.74 -21.35
CA GLY A 139 13.95 11.43 -22.46
C GLY A 139 13.70 10.71 -23.79
N ASP A 140 14.76 10.28 -24.46
CA ASP A 140 14.68 9.53 -25.72
C ASP A 140 14.37 8.03 -25.52
N ASN A 141 14.45 7.54 -24.29
CA ASN A 141 14.18 6.13 -23.98
C ASN A 141 12.69 5.92 -23.75
N ARG A 142 12.19 4.82 -24.32
CA ARG A 142 10.80 4.37 -24.15
C ARG A 142 10.78 2.91 -23.73
N TYR A 143 10.07 2.63 -22.66
CA TYR A 143 9.87 1.28 -22.15
C TYR A 143 8.38 0.94 -22.13
N GLU A 144 8.04 -0.29 -22.51
CA GLU A 144 6.68 -0.81 -22.42
C GLU A 144 6.66 -2.01 -21.48
N VAL A 145 5.72 -2.03 -20.58
CA VAL A 145 5.56 -3.09 -19.58
C VAL A 145 4.08 -3.40 -19.39
N ARG A 146 3.75 -4.69 -19.49
CA ARG A 146 2.44 -5.17 -19.05
C ARG A 146 2.50 -5.39 -17.55
N ILE A 147 1.66 -4.69 -16.82
CA ILE A 147 1.56 -4.80 -15.37
C ILE A 147 0.21 -5.42 -15.02
N SER A 148 0.22 -6.32 -14.05
CA SER A 148 -0.95 -7.04 -13.58
C SER A 148 -1.07 -6.89 -12.08
N SER A 149 -2.29 -6.79 -11.58
CA SER A 149 -2.60 -6.88 -10.16
C SER A 149 -3.96 -7.53 -9.93
N ASP A 150 -4.16 -8.06 -8.74
CA ASP A 150 -5.41 -8.66 -8.29
C ASP A 150 -5.76 -8.20 -6.86
N LEU A 151 -6.77 -8.83 -6.24
CA LEU A 151 -7.17 -8.48 -4.88
C LEU A 151 -6.21 -8.98 -3.79
N GLN A 152 -5.22 -9.80 -4.15
CA GLN A 152 -4.23 -10.37 -3.22
C GLN A 152 -2.82 -9.85 -3.48
N LYS A 153 -2.53 -9.45 -4.74
CA LYS A 153 -1.20 -9.03 -5.20
C LYS A 153 -1.29 -7.69 -5.93
N SER A 154 -0.35 -6.83 -5.64
CA SER A 154 -0.15 -5.58 -6.37
C SER A 154 1.05 -5.70 -7.30
N GLY A 155 0.89 -5.28 -8.55
CA GLY A 155 1.99 -5.23 -9.50
C GLY A 155 2.95 -4.09 -9.16
N VAL A 156 4.26 -4.37 -9.19
CA VAL A 156 5.31 -3.42 -8.82
C VAL A 156 6.29 -3.24 -9.96
N ILE A 157 6.61 -2.00 -10.29
CA ILE A 157 7.71 -1.62 -11.16
C ILE A 157 8.73 -0.84 -10.35
N ARG A 158 9.99 -1.25 -10.44
CA ARG A 158 11.13 -0.57 -9.83
C ARG A 158 11.83 0.31 -10.83
N PHE A 159 12.21 1.49 -10.41
CA PHE A 159 13.05 2.42 -11.16
C PHE A 159 14.37 2.63 -10.43
N ILE A 160 15.47 2.47 -11.16
CA ILE A 160 16.82 2.73 -10.69
C ILE A 160 17.36 3.90 -11.51
N HIS A 161 17.67 5.01 -10.85
CA HIS A 161 18.24 6.17 -11.52
C HIS A 161 19.73 5.95 -11.78
N LYS A 162 20.10 5.93 -13.05
CA LYS A 162 21.47 5.84 -13.53
C LYS A 162 21.73 6.94 -14.55
N PRO A 163 22.09 8.16 -14.10
CA PRO A 163 22.37 9.26 -15.02
C PRO A 163 23.44 8.89 -16.05
N LYS A 164 23.19 9.17 -17.32
CA LYS A 164 24.25 9.08 -18.35
C LYS A 164 25.36 10.07 -18.01
N LYS A 165 26.58 9.58 -18.09
CA LYS A 165 27.77 10.40 -17.96
C LYS A 165 27.96 11.27 -19.19
#